data_6f64cca8bd3d92a5f3184a3468ac82eb
#
_entry.id   6f64cca8bd3d92a5f3184a3468ac82eb
#
_cell.length_a   1.000
_cell.length_b   1.000
_cell.length_c   1.000
_cell.angle_alpha   90.00
_cell.angle_beta   90.00
_cell.angle_gamma   90.00
#
_symmetry.space_group_name_H-M   'P 1'
#
loop_
_entity.id
_entity.type
_entity.pdbx_description
1 polymer ?
#
loop_
_entity_poly.entity_id
_entity_poly.type
_entity_poly.pdbx_seq_one_letter_code
_entity_poly.pdbx_strand_id
1 'polypeptide(L)'
;LFRSTADYREPGEMYTPRKKKGDTRPPAPRLRNQGRIFKGKEYLTVFSGMTGEALQSIEYIPQRGELKGWGDNRANRSDRFLACIAYLDGIHPSVVMCRGYYARTVLAAFNWDGKNLKNHWTFDTDQPGNEHFAGQGNHNLRVADIDGDGCDEIVYGSMTVDHNGK
;
A
#
# COMPACT_ATOMS: atom_id res chain seq x y z
N LEU A 1 -14.73 4.19 -1.71
CA LEU A 1 -13.81 3.16 -2.24
C LEU A 1 -12.45 3.78 -2.48
N PHE A 2 -11.42 3.22 -1.87
CA PHE A 2 -10.04 3.67 -2.07
C PHE A 2 -9.34 2.70 -3.02
N ARG A 3 -8.61 3.23 -3.99
CA ARG A 3 -7.80 2.44 -4.92
C ARG A 3 -6.44 3.09 -5.08
N SER A 4 -5.40 2.31 -4.92
CA SER A 4 -4.05 2.69 -5.38
C SER A 4 -3.99 2.47 -6.89
N THR A 5 -3.66 3.51 -7.65
CA THR A 5 -3.50 3.44 -9.10
C THR A 5 -2.03 3.21 -9.47
N ALA A 6 -1.46 2.11 -8.99
CA ALA A 6 -0.14 1.65 -9.43
C ALA A 6 -0.13 1.04 -10.85
N ASP A 7 -1.24 1.16 -11.58
CA ASP A 7 -1.44 0.56 -12.91
C ASP A 7 -1.20 1.56 -14.06
N TYR A 8 -0.26 2.49 -13.90
CA TYR A 8 0.16 3.27 -15.05
C TYR A 8 1.04 2.40 -15.95
N ARG A 9 0.49 2.02 -17.09
CA ARG A 9 1.24 1.36 -18.18
C ARG A 9 1.73 2.43 -19.14
N GLU A 10 3.00 2.41 -19.43
CA GLU A 10 3.52 3.17 -20.57
C GLU A 10 2.81 2.70 -21.85
N PRO A 11 2.39 3.61 -22.75
CA PRO A 11 1.81 3.23 -24.04
C PRO A 11 2.77 2.30 -24.78
N GLY A 12 2.33 1.06 -25.06
CA GLY A 12 3.12 0.03 -25.73
C GLY A 12 3.60 -1.13 -24.86
N GLU A 13 3.42 -1.07 -23.54
CA GLU A 13 3.68 -2.23 -22.67
C GLU A 13 2.46 -3.16 -22.63
N MET A 14 2.56 -4.29 -23.32
CA MET A 14 1.51 -5.32 -23.29
C MET A 14 1.71 -6.29 -22.12
N TYR A 15 0.64 -6.50 -21.34
CA TYR A 15 0.58 -7.62 -20.40
C TYR A 15 0.59 -8.94 -21.17
N THR A 16 1.60 -9.77 -20.96
CA THR A 16 1.62 -11.14 -21.46
C THR A 16 1.23 -12.10 -20.35
N PRO A 17 0.05 -12.75 -20.43
CA PRO A 17 -0.35 -13.74 -19.45
C PRO A 17 0.66 -14.91 -19.41
N ARG A 18 0.86 -15.49 -18.22
CA ARG A 18 1.67 -16.71 -18.08
C ARG A 18 1.13 -17.80 -19.03
N LYS A 19 2.02 -18.42 -19.78
CA LYS A 19 1.68 -19.59 -20.59
C LYS A 19 1.11 -20.69 -19.70
N LYS A 20 -0.06 -21.21 -20.07
CA LYS A 20 -0.58 -22.45 -19.48
C LYS A 20 0.16 -23.64 -20.07
N LYS A 21 0.23 -24.75 -19.31
CA LYS A 21 0.80 -26.03 -19.84
C LYS A 21 0.02 -26.45 -21.11
N GLY A 22 0.73 -26.64 -22.22
CA GLY A 22 0.13 -26.97 -23.52
C GLY A 22 -0.10 -25.77 -24.46
N ASP A 23 0.26 -24.55 -24.06
CA ASP A 23 0.15 -23.36 -24.91
C ASP A 23 1.23 -23.36 -26.01
N THR A 24 0.82 -23.55 -27.26
CA THR A 24 1.69 -23.62 -28.45
C THR A 24 2.03 -22.25 -29.03
N ARG A 25 1.48 -21.15 -28.50
CA ARG A 25 1.78 -19.80 -28.99
C ARG A 25 3.28 -19.51 -28.90
N PRO A 26 3.85 -18.78 -29.88
CA PRO A 26 5.25 -18.37 -29.77
C PRO A 26 5.48 -17.62 -28.46
N PRO A 27 6.67 -17.74 -27.85
CA PRO A 27 6.98 -16.99 -26.66
C PRO A 27 6.83 -15.51 -26.97
N ALA A 28 6.06 -14.79 -26.14
CA ALA A 28 5.98 -13.35 -26.23
C ALA A 28 7.39 -12.74 -26.09
N PRO A 29 7.68 -11.63 -26.76
CA PRO A 29 8.95 -10.92 -26.57
C PRO A 29 9.21 -10.77 -25.08
N ARG A 30 10.41 -11.11 -24.63
CA ARG A 30 10.81 -10.87 -23.23
C ARG A 30 10.88 -9.36 -23.02
N LEU A 31 9.86 -8.79 -22.43
CA LEU A 31 9.93 -7.41 -21.98
C LEU A 31 11.06 -7.29 -20.95
N ARG A 32 11.85 -6.24 -21.05
CA ARG A 32 13.03 -5.98 -20.19
C ARG A 32 12.70 -6.12 -18.71
N ASN A 33 11.47 -5.79 -18.30
CA ASN A 33 10.98 -5.81 -16.93
C ASN A 33 9.95 -6.91 -16.66
N GLN A 34 9.79 -7.88 -17.54
CA GLN A 34 8.77 -8.94 -17.43
C GLN A 34 7.34 -8.41 -17.23
N GLY A 35 7.02 -7.25 -17.81
CA GLY A 35 5.73 -6.58 -17.65
C GLY A 35 5.54 -5.83 -16.32
N ARG A 36 6.61 -5.65 -15.53
CA ARG A 36 6.56 -4.88 -14.28
C ARG A 36 6.90 -3.42 -14.54
N ILE A 37 6.18 -2.52 -13.88
CA ILE A 37 6.43 -1.08 -13.89
C ILE A 37 7.31 -0.76 -12.69
N PHE A 38 8.54 -0.33 -12.92
CA PHE A 38 9.49 0.03 -11.86
C PHE A 38 9.63 1.55 -11.65
N LYS A 39 9.04 2.34 -12.52
CA LYS A 39 9.10 3.81 -12.48
C LYS A 39 7.72 4.38 -12.78
N GLY A 40 7.46 5.56 -12.28
CA GLY A 40 6.21 6.26 -12.48
C GLY A 40 5.66 6.81 -11.16
N LYS A 41 4.74 7.74 -11.27
CA LYS A 41 4.02 8.29 -10.12
C LYS A 41 2.95 7.31 -9.67
N GLU A 42 2.77 7.21 -8.37
CA GLU A 42 1.74 6.41 -7.73
C GLU A 42 0.78 7.33 -6.98
N TYR A 43 -0.50 7.04 -7.02
CA TYR A 43 -1.54 7.90 -6.46
C TYR A 43 -2.48 7.11 -5.55
N LEU A 44 -2.96 7.78 -4.53
CA LEU A 44 -4.13 7.37 -3.74
C LEU A 44 -5.30 8.26 -4.13
N THR A 45 -6.40 7.65 -4.58
CA THR A 45 -7.57 8.37 -5.09
C THR A 45 -8.80 7.99 -4.29
N VAL A 46 -9.55 9.01 -3.87
CA VAL A 46 -10.89 8.86 -3.29
C VAL A 46 -11.91 8.94 -4.41
N PHE A 47 -12.79 7.94 -4.48
CA PHE A 47 -13.89 7.90 -5.43
C PHE A 47 -15.23 8.00 -4.72
N SER A 48 -16.19 8.69 -5.36
CA SER A 48 -17.57 8.66 -4.93
C SER A 48 -18.13 7.23 -5.02
N GLY A 49 -18.64 6.72 -3.91
CA GLY A 49 -19.32 5.41 -3.89
C GLY A 49 -20.62 5.39 -4.67
N MET A 50 -21.23 6.56 -4.90
CA MET A 50 -22.51 6.69 -5.62
C MET A 50 -22.31 6.82 -7.12
N THR A 51 -21.32 7.59 -7.58
CA THR A 51 -21.16 7.93 -8.99
C THR A 51 -19.93 7.30 -9.64
N GLY A 52 -18.94 6.88 -8.82
CA GLY A 52 -17.65 6.39 -9.30
C GLY A 52 -16.70 7.51 -9.74
N GLU A 53 -17.07 8.77 -9.58
CA GLU A 53 -16.21 9.90 -9.91
C GLU A 53 -15.03 10.01 -8.97
N ALA A 54 -13.87 10.37 -9.49
CA ALA A 54 -12.70 10.68 -8.68
C ALA A 54 -12.91 12.03 -7.98
N LEU A 55 -12.93 12.02 -6.66
CA LEU A 55 -13.12 13.22 -5.83
C LEU A 55 -11.80 13.92 -5.57
N GLN A 56 -10.75 13.16 -5.24
CA GLN A 56 -9.40 13.69 -5.04
C GLN A 56 -8.35 12.61 -5.29
N SER A 57 -7.22 13.02 -5.84
CA SER A 57 -6.00 12.21 -5.93
C SER A 57 -4.85 12.92 -5.24
N ILE A 58 -4.10 12.19 -4.43
CA ILE A 58 -2.84 12.64 -3.84
C ILE A 58 -1.71 11.69 -4.26
N GLU A 59 -0.47 12.14 -4.25
CA GLU A 59 0.66 11.22 -4.42
C GLU A 59 0.67 10.19 -3.30
N TYR A 60 0.91 8.92 -3.63
CA TYR A 60 0.93 7.83 -2.65
C TYR A 60 2.07 8.02 -1.64
N ILE A 61 1.80 7.78 -0.37
CA ILE A 61 2.77 7.87 0.72
C ILE A 61 3.01 6.45 1.29
N PRO A 62 4.27 6.01 1.32
CA PRO A 62 5.45 6.61 0.70
C PRO A 62 5.53 6.30 -0.80
N GLN A 63 6.23 7.13 -1.57
CA GLN A 63 6.62 6.79 -2.94
C GLN A 63 7.53 5.55 -2.94
N ARG A 64 7.54 4.80 -4.06
CA ARG A 64 8.34 3.57 -4.18
C ARG A 64 9.83 3.78 -3.89
N GLY A 65 10.43 4.83 -4.44
CA GLY A 65 11.86 5.06 -4.33
C GLY A 65 12.70 3.91 -4.89
N GLU A 66 13.83 3.64 -4.27
CA GLU A 66 14.72 2.55 -4.65
C GLU A 66 14.21 1.19 -4.17
N LEU A 67 14.11 0.22 -5.08
CA LEU A 67 13.57 -1.12 -4.80
C LEU A 67 14.31 -1.84 -3.69
N LYS A 68 15.65 -1.69 -3.63
CA LYS A 68 16.49 -2.34 -2.62
C LYS A 68 16.11 -1.94 -1.19
N GLY A 69 15.66 -0.71 -1.00
CA GLY A 69 15.17 -0.24 0.31
C GLY A 69 13.97 -1.03 0.83
N TRP A 70 13.21 -1.70 -0.05
CA TRP A 70 12.10 -2.57 0.33
C TRP A 70 12.50 -4.04 0.54
N GLY A 71 13.79 -4.37 0.37
CA GLY A 71 14.33 -5.71 0.63
C GLY A 71 14.36 -6.66 -0.57
N ASP A 72 14.03 -6.19 -1.78
CA ASP A 72 14.25 -6.92 -3.02
C ASP A 72 14.48 -5.96 -4.20
N ASN A 73 14.91 -6.50 -5.33
CA ASN A 73 15.13 -5.73 -6.57
C ASN A 73 14.12 -6.07 -7.69
N ARG A 74 12.99 -6.69 -7.34
CA ARG A 74 11.97 -7.20 -8.27
C ARG A 74 10.62 -6.52 -8.10
N ALA A 75 10.54 -5.48 -7.27
CA ALA A 75 9.32 -4.79 -6.86
C ALA A 75 8.26 -5.70 -6.18
N ASN A 76 8.62 -6.90 -5.76
CA ASN A 76 7.68 -7.79 -5.10
C ASN A 76 7.27 -7.26 -3.72
N ARG A 77 8.22 -6.68 -2.98
CA ARG A 77 7.98 -6.10 -1.66
C ARG A 77 7.46 -4.67 -1.74
N SER A 78 8.04 -3.84 -2.59
CA SER A 78 7.59 -2.46 -2.80
C SER A 78 6.17 -2.36 -3.36
N ASP A 79 5.70 -3.38 -4.05
CA ASP A 79 4.36 -3.41 -4.67
C ASP A 79 3.37 -4.28 -3.89
N ARG A 80 3.67 -4.57 -2.64
CA ARG A 80 2.73 -5.16 -1.69
C ARG A 80 1.94 -4.05 -1.01
N PHE A 81 0.66 -3.96 -1.36
CA PHE A 81 -0.28 -3.01 -0.78
C PHE A 81 -1.38 -3.75 -0.04
N LEU A 82 -1.68 -3.28 1.17
CA LEU A 82 -2.84 -3.66 1.94
C LEU A 82 -3.53 -2.39 2.43
N ALA A 83 -4.78 -2.49 2.84
CA ALA A 83 -5.51 -1.37 3.39
C ALA A 83 -6.55 -1.86 4.41
N CYS A 84 -6.86 -1.01 5.36
CA CYS A 84 -7.98 -1.19 6.28
C CYS A 84 -8.66 0.15 6.55
N ILE A 85 -9.85 0.07 7.14
CA ILE A 85 -10.53 1.20 7.78
C ILE A 85 -10.36 1.01 9.28
N ALA A 86 -9.96 2.05 9.96
CA ALA A 86 -9.76 2.07 11.41
C ALA A 86 -10.39 3.34 12.01
N TYR A 87 -10.95 3.21 13.20
CA TYR A 87 -11.48 4.32 13.97
C TYR A 87 -10.41 4.82 14.94
N LEU A 88 -9.42 5.55 14.38
CA LEU A 88 -8.23 6.01 15.12
C LEU A 88 -8.52 7.08 16.18
N ASP A 89 -9.69 7.69 16.15
CA ASP A 89 -10.20 8.60 17.18
C ASP A 89 -11.47 8.07 17.86
N GLY A 90 -11.78 6.80 17.64
CA GLY A 90 -12.97 6.13 18.16
C GLY A 90 -14.29 6.53 17.51
N ILE A 91 -14.30 7.51 16.59
CA ILE A 91 -15.53 8.10 16.05
C ILE A 91 -15.54 8.14 14.53
N HIS A 92 -14.46 8.60 13.90
CA HIS A 92 -14.41 8.82 12.46
C HIS A 92 -13.56 7.76 11.75
N PRO A 93 -14.04 7.24 10.62
CA PRO A 93 -13.27 6.25 9.87
C PRO A 93 -12.05 6.90 9.20
N SER A 94 -10.88 6.34 9.46
CA SER A 94 -9.63 6.62 8.77
C SER A 94 -9.28 5.50 7.82
N VAL A 95 -8.66 5.80 6.67
CA VAL A 95 -8.05 4.75 5.84
C VAL A 95 -6.58 4.61 6.19
N VAL A 96 -6.16 3.39 6.46
CA VAL A 96 -4.75 3.06 6.67
C VAL A 96 -4.26 2.27 5.46
N MET A 97 -3.28 2.84 4.76
CA MET A 97 -2.65 2.23 3.60
C MET A 97 -1.31 1.65 4.01
N CYS A 98 -1.10 0.38 3.66
CA CYS A 98 0.15 -0.32 3.91
C CYS A 98 0.95 -0.46 2.61
N ARG A 99 2.27 -0.29 2.70
CA ARG A 99 3.22 -0.65 1.66
C ARG A 99 4.39 -1.43 2.24
N GLY A 100 4.77 -2.52 1.58
CA GLY A 100 5.88 -3.36 1.99
C GLY A 100 5.51 -4.45 2.98
N TYR A 101 6.38 -5.47 3.10
CA TYR A 101 6.23 -6.61 4.01
C TYR A 101 7.55 -7.40 4.09
N TYR A 102 7.76 -8.18 5.16
CA TYR A 102 8.96 -9.03 5.39
C TYR A 102 10.31 -8.31 5.35
N ALA A 103 10.33 -7.00 5.26
CA ALA A 103 11.46 -6.10 5.37
C ALA A 103 10.93 -4.73 5.79
N ARG A 104 11.25 -3.66 5.04
CA ARG A 104 10.63 -2.36 5.27
C ARG A 104 9.11 -2.46 5.11
N THR A 105 8.41 -1.85 6.05
CA THR A 105 6.96 -1.72 6.07
C THR A 105 6.60 -0.27 6.38
N VAL A 106 5.63 0.27 5.67
CA VAL A 106 5.08 1.59 5.95
C VAL A 106 3.58 1.49 6.07
N LEU A 107 3.03 2.04 7.15
CA LEU A 107 1.62 2.28 7.35
C LEU A 107 1.38 3.79 7.30
N ALA A 108 0.46 4.24 6.46
CA ALA A 108 0.09 5.64 6.36
C ALA A 108 -1.41 5.80 6.59
N ALA A 109 -1.79 6.52 7.62
CA ALA A 109 -3.18 6.82 7.95
C ALA A 109 -3.63 8.12 7.30
N PHE A 110 -4.86 8.13 6.81
CA PHE A 110 -5.46 9.28 6.16
C PHE A 110 -6.88 9.50 6.65
N ASN A 111 -7.23 10.76 6.86
CA ASN A 111 -8.58 11.21 7.19
C ASN A 111 -9.20 11.93 5.98
N TRP A 112 -10.49 11.71 5.75
CA TRP A 112 -11.29 12.37 4.73
C TRP A 112 -12.23 13.37 5.37
N ASP A 113 -12.09 14.68 5.03
CA ASP A 113 -12.93 15.74 5.59
C ASP A 113 -14.17 16.08 4.73
N GLY A 114 -14.50 15.22 3.77
CA GLY A 114 -15.57 15.44 2.79
C GLY A 114 -15.07 16.08 1.49
N LYS A 115 -13.86 16.62 1.47
CA LYS A 115 -13.26 17.28 0.33
C LYS A 115 -11.79 16.91 0.13
N ASN A 116 -11.03 16.78 1.22
CA ASN A 116 -9.59 16.57 1.19
C ASN A 116 -9.21 15.32 1.97
N LEU A 117 -8.35 14.52 1.35
CA LEU A 117 -7.66 13.41 1.99
C LEU A 117 -6.37 13.93 2.61
N LYS A 118 -6.26 13.85 3.93
CA LYS A 118 -5.12 14.37 4.69
C LYS A 118 -4.38 13.21 5.35
N ASN A 119 -3.06 13.15 5.17
CA ASN A 119 -2.24 12.23 5.96
C ASN A 119 -2.32 12.63 7.43
N HIS A 120 -2.67 11.67 8.28
CA HIS A 120 -2.78 11.85 9.72
C HIS A 120 -1.45 11.53 10.39
N TRP A 121 -0.93 10.32 10.14
CA TRP A 121 0.39 9.90 10.57
C TRP A 121 0.98 8.89 9.56
N THR A 122 2.29 8.66 9.67
CA THR A 122 3.00 7.64 8.90
C THR A 122 3.98 6.94 9.82
N PHE A 123 3.79 5.63 9.97
CA PHE A 123 4.73 4.72 10.62
C PHE A 123 5.61 4.07 9.55
N ASP A 124 6.92 4.13 9.71
CA ASP A 124 7.87 3.56 8.77
C ASP A 124 8.99 2.85 9.53
N THR A 125 9.21 1.57 9.22
CA THR A 125 10.25 0.77 9.88
C THR A 125 11.68 1.18 9.52
N ASP A 126 11.87 2.08 8.55
CA ASP A 126 13.18 2.69 8.26
C ASP A 126 13.40 4.00 9.04
N GLN A 127 12.43 4.46 9.84
CA GLN A 127 12.62 5.62 10.72
C GLN A 127 13.38 5.22 12.00
N PRO A 128 14.23 6.12 12.52
CA PRO A 128 14.94 5.89 13.76
C PRO A 128 14.01 5.50 14.92
N GLY A 129 14.31 4.39 15.57
CA GLY A 129 13.52 3.83 16.67
C GLY A 129 12.52 2.74 16.23
N ASN A 130 12.22 2.63 14.93
CA ASN A 130 11.27 1.65 14.40
C ASN A 130 11.95 0.46 13.69
N GLU A 131 13.27 0.45 13.59
CA GLU A 131 14.02 -0.54 12.80
C GLU A 131 13.80 -1.98 13.30
N HIS A 132 13.51 -2.15 14.57
CA HIS A 132 13.25 -3.46 15.17
C HIS A 132 11.92 -4.09 14.72
N PHE A 133 11.01 -3.30 14.14
CA PHE A 133 9.78 -3.80 13.53
C PHE A 133 9.97 -4.26 12.08
N ALA A 134 11.12 -3.95 11.46
CA ALA A 134 11.39 -4.41 10.10
C ALA A 134 11.31 -5.95 10.02
N GLY A 135 10.60 -6.45 9.00
CA GLY A 135 10.38 -7.88 8.82
C GLY A 135 9.16 -8.47 9.54
N GLN A 136 8.50 -7.72 10.42
CA GLN A 136 7.33 -8.21 11.16
C GLN A 136 6.03 -8.19 10.35
N GLY A 137 5.93 -7.32 9.35
CA GLY A 137 4.77 -7.28 8.45
C GLY A 137 4.66 -8.52 7.55
N ASN A 138 3.44 -8.92 7.22
CA ASN A 138 3.16 -10.10 6.40
C ASN A 138 2.06 -9.86 5.35
N HIS A 139 1.19 -10.85 5.08
CA HIS A 139 0.12 -10.78 4.09
C HIS A 139 -1.23 -10.37 4.67
N ASN A 140 -1.29 -10.04 5.95
CA ASN A 140 -2.54 -9.81 6.66
C ASN A 140 -2.47 -8.53 7.50
N LEU A 141 -3.43 -7.63 7.28
CA LEU A 141 -3.63 -6.41 8.03
C LEU A 141 -4.98 -6.50 8.75
N ARG A 142 -4.99 -6.25 10.05
CA ARG A 142 -6.17 -6.29 10.89
C ARG A 142 -6.28 -5.03 11.72
N VAL A 143 -7.48 -4.81 12.25
CA VAL A 143 -7.84 -3.67 13.07
C VAL A 143 -8.57 -4.18 14.30
N ALA A 144 -8.25 -3.69 15.46
CA ALA A 144 -8.96 -3.95 16.70
C ALA A 144 -8.57 -2.91 17.76
N ASP A 145 -9.51 -2.55 18.63
CA ASP A 145 -9.24 -1.89 19.91
C ASP A 145 -8.66 -2.95 20.87
N ILE A 146 -7.33 -2.98 21.00
CA ILE A 146 -6.62 -4.03 21.74
C ILE A 146 -6.47 -3.67 23.22
N ASP A 147 -6.27 -2.40 23.53
CA ASP A 147 -6.05 -1.93 24.89
C ASP A 147 -7.32 -1.41 25.57
N GLY A 148 -8.43 -1.31 24.82
CA GLY A 148 -9.75 -0.95 25.34
C GLY A 148 -9.91 0.54 25.55
N ASP A 149 -9.16 1.37 24.84
CA ASP A 149 -9.26 2.83 24.95
C ASP A 149 -10.34 3.45 24.04
N GLY A 150 -10.96 2.63 23.19
CA GLY A 150 -12.01 3.02 22.25
C GLY A 150 -11.51 3.46 20.89
N CYS A 151 -10.20 3.39 20.64
CA CYS A 151 -9.59 3.64 19.33
C CYS A 151 -9.05 2.33 18.76
N ASP A 152 -8.91 2.27 17.44
CA ASP A 152 -8.42 1.05 16.78
C ASP A 152 -6.91 1.06 16.61
N GLU A 153 -6.23 -0.04 16.98
CA GLU A 153 -4.86 -0.36 16.62
C GLU A 153 -4.78 -1.10 15.29
N ILE A 154 -3.62 -0.98 14.64
CA ILE A 154 -3.31 -1.67 13.39
C ILE A 154 -2.41 -2.87 13.67
N VAL A 155 -2.95 -4.07 13.52
CA VAL A 155 -2.21 -5.33 13.66
C VAL A 155 -1.70 -5.77 12.29
N TYR A 156 -0.38 -5.75 12.12
CA TYR A 156 0.25 -6.14 10.86
C TYR A 156 1.34 -7.18 11.06
N GLY A 157 0.99 -8.42 10.78
CA GLY A 157 1.89 -9.55 11.04
C GLY A 157 2.09 -9.77 12.54
N SER A 158 3.30 -9.59 13.02
CA SER A 158 3.66 -9.73 14.44
C SER A 158 3.86 -8.39 15.17
N MET A 159 3.55 -7.27 14.50
CA MET A 159 3.58 -5.95 15.13
C MET A 159 2.17 -5.37 15.28
N THR A 160 2.03 -4.53 16.28
CA THR A 160 0.87 -3.68 16.49
C THR A 160 1.34 -2.23 16.48
N VAL A 161 0.63 -1.38 15.76
CA VAL A 161 0.86 0.07 15.73
C VAL A 161 -0.39 0.72 16.33
N ASP A 162 -0.16 1.51 17.36
CA ASP A 162 -1.19 2.22 18.10
C ASP A 162 -1.94 3.25 17.20
N HIS A 163 -3.15 3.61 17.60
CA HIS A 163 -4.01 4.58 16.92
C HIS A 163 -3.31 5.90 16.59
N ASN A 164 -2.29 6.27 17.37
CA ASN A 164 -1.47 7.48 17.20
C ASN A 164 -0.23 7.30 16.29
N GLY A 165 -0.04 6.10 15.70
CA GLY A 165 1.06 5.80 14.78
C GLY A 165 2.38 5.42 15.46
N LYS A 166 2.34 4.94 16.70
CA LYS A 166 3.52 4.51 17.49
C LYS A 166 3.54 3.02 17.75
#